data_466356dd7c8fd3120ac861bb0a4a1b54
#
_entry.id   466356dd7c8fd3120ac861bb0a4a1b54
#
_cell.length_a   1.000
_cell.length_b   1.000
_cell.length_c   1.000
_cell.angle_alpha   90.00
_cell.angle_beta   90.00
_cell.angle_gamma   90.00
#
_symmetry.space_group_name_H-M   'P 1'
#
loop_
_entity.id
_entity.type
_entity.pdbx_description
1 polymer ?
#
loop_
_entity_poly.entity_id
_entity_poly.type
_entity_poly.pdbx_seq_one_letter_code
_entity_poly.pdbx_strand_id
1 'polypeptide(L)'
;MAEEVKLFGAWGSPYSRRIELALKLKGLQFEYIEEDLYNKSPAVLKYNPVHKKVPVLVHNGKPVAESLVILEYIDETWKHNPFLPTDPYEKANARFWARFIDEKVNLILFCFSFFKNHLGLVSLSIGKLYMHYTVLAGSKKGYGE
;
A
#
# COMPACT_ATOMS: atom_id res chain seq x y z
N MET A 1 -14.10 -11.19 -21.06
CA MET A 1 -13.53 -12.02 -19.98
C MET A 1 -13.53 -11.17 -18.72
N ALA A 2 -13.87 -11.73 -17.57
CA ALA A 2 -13.80 -10.99 -16.31
C ALA A 2 -12.33 -10.59 -16.03
N GLU A 3 -12.13 -9.39 -15.54
CA GLU A 3 -10.82 -8.86 -15.17
C GLU A 3 -10.30 -9.61 -13.94
N GLU A 4 -9.12 -10.20 -14.02
CA GLU A 4 -8.51 -10.94 -12.92
C GLU A 4 -7.58 -10.06 -12.14
N VAL A 5 -7.88 -9.82 -10.85
CA VAL A 5 -7.05 -9.04 -9.93
C VAL A 5 -6.71 -9.89 -8.71
N LYS A 6 -5.41 -10.08 -8.46
CA LYS A 6 -4.91 -10.81 -7.28
C LYS A 6 -3.97 -9.90 -6.48
N LEU A 7 -4.11 -9.93 -5.17
CA LEU A 7 -3.25 -9.22 -4.24
C LEU A 7 -2.54 -10.22 -3.32
N PHE A 8 -1.25 -10.39 -3.53
CA PHE A 8 -0.37 -11.09 -2.59
C PHE A 8 0.01 -10.13 -1.48
N GLY A 9 -0.34 -10.46 -0.25
CA GLY A 9 -0.14 -9.57 0.88
C GLY A 9 0.05 -10.32 2.19
N ALA A 10 0.32 -9.61 3.26
CA ALA A 10 0.35 -10.14 4.60
C ALA A 10 -0.52 -9.27 5.51
N TRP A 11 -1.33 -9.91 6.35
CA TRP A 11 -2.30 -9.22 7.22
C TRP A 11 -1.65 -8.17 8.12
N GLY A 12 -0.46 -8.45 8.65
CA GLY A 12 0.29 -7.54 9.52
C GLY A 12 1.08 -6.46 8.77
N SER A 13 1.08 -6.45 7.43
CA SER A 13 1.83 -5.49 6.63
C SER A 13 1.00 -4.22 6.36
N PRO A 14 1.43 -3.03 6.82
CA PRO A 14 0.75 -1.77 6.50
C PRO A 14 0.74 -1.49 5.00
N TYR A 15 1.76 -1.93 4.28
CA TYR A 15 1.87 -1.77 2.83
C TYR A 15 0.84 -2.63 2.09
N SER A 16 0.59 -3.88 2.54
CA SER A 16 -0.45 -4.74 1.97
C SER A 16 -1.84 -4.18 2.25
N ARG A 17 -2.07 -3.69 3.47
CA ARG A 17 -3.34 -3.07 3.87
C ARG A 17 -3.65 -1.80 3.07
N ARG A 18 -2.64 -1.02 2.71
CA ARG A 18 -2.78 0.13 1.83
C ARG A 18 -3.40 -0.25 0.49
N ILE A 19 -2.92 -1.31 -0.14
CA ILE A 19 -3.41 -1.76 -1.45
C ILE A 19 -4.78 -2.40 -1.34
N GLU A 20 -5.01 -3.21 -0.32
CA GLU A 20 -6.34 -3.78 -0.03
C GLU A 20 -7.40 -2.68 0.10
N LEU A 21 -7.09 -1.61 0.85
CA LEU A 21 -7.99 -0.47 0.99
C LEU A 21 -8.21 0.26 -0.34
N ALA A 22 -7.16 0.49 -1.11
CA ALA A 22 -7.25 1.14 -2.41
C ALA A 22 -8.17 0.39 -3.38
N LEU A 23 -8.02 -0.93 -3.46
CA LEU A 23 -8.88 -1.79 -4.29
C LEU A 23 -10.34 -1.73 -3.83
N LYS A 24 -10.58 -1.76 -2.52
CA LYS A 24 -11.93 -1.62 -1.94
C LYS A 24 -12.56 -0.25 -2.23
N LEU A 25 -11.79 0.83 -2.11
CA LEU A 25 -12.26 2.19 -2.43
C LEU A 25 -12.59 2.37 -3.92
N LYS A 26 -11.90 1.66 -4.79
CA LYS A 26 -12.22 1.55 -6.21
C LYS A 26 -13.38 0.59 -6.48
N GLY A 27 -13.94 -0.09 -5.48
CA GLY A 27 -15.03 -1.05 -5.67
C GLY A 27 -14.65 -2.28 -6.49
N LEU A 28 -13.36 -2.61 -6.55
CA LEU A 28 -12.85 -3.71 -7.35
C LEU A 28 -12.98 -5.03 -6.60
N GLN A 29 -13.37 -6.07 -7.33
CA GLN A 29 -13.30 -7.43 -6.84
C GLN A 29 -11.87 -7.97 -7.05
N PHE A 30 -11.30 -8.58 -6.04
CA PHE A 30 -9.95 -9.14 -6.10
C PHE A 30 -9.82 -10.37 -5.21
N GLU A 31 -8.92 -11.26 -5.58
CA GLU A 31 -8.50 -12.37 -4.76
C GLU A 31 -7.34 -11.92 -3.84
N TYR A 32 -7.54 -12.04 -2.53
CA TYR A 32 -6.45 -11.79 -1.58
C TYR A 32 -5.75 -13.10 -1.23
N ILE A 33 -4.44 -13.12 -1.43
CA ILE A 33 -3.59 -14.28 -1.16
C ILE A 33 -2.66 -13.92 0.01
N GLU A 34 -2.89 -14.55 1.16
CA GLU A 34 -2.08 -14.35 2.35
C GLU A 34 -0.70 -14.99 2.19
N GLU A 35 0.35 -14.22 2.48
CA GLU A 35 1.74 -14.65 2.39
C GLU A 35 2.40 -14.71 3.77
N ASP A 36 3.14 -15.78 3.99
CA ASP A 36 4.03 -15.87 5.14
C ASP A 36 5.29 -15.03 4.88
N LEU A 37 5.52 -14.01 5.72
CA LEU A 37 6.66 -13.10 5.57
C LEU A 37 8.02 -13.79 5.76
N TYR A 38 8.04 -14.92 6.47
CA TYR A 38 9.26 -15.70 6.75
C TYR A 38 9.48 -16.79 5.70
N ASN A 39 8.42 -17.32 5.12
CA ASN A 39 8.47 -18.40 4.13
C ASN A 39 7.58 -18.05 2.93
N LYS A 40 8.03 -17.11 2.12
CA LYS A 40 7.27 -16.59 0.96
C LYS A 40 7.06 -17.64 -0.11
N SER A 41 5.89 -17.61 -0.72
CA SER A 41 5.54 -18.52 -1.81
C SER A 41 6.46 -18.33 -3.04
N PRO A 42 6.65 -19.40 -3.84
CA PRO A 42 7.34 -19.28 -5.13
C PRO A 42 6.72 -18.24 -6.06
N ALA A 43 5.41 -17.99 -5.93
CA ALA A 43 4.70 -17.00 -6.72
C ALA A 43 5.21 -15.58 -6.43
N VAL A 44 5.31 -15.18 -5.16
CA VAL A 44 5.86 -13.86 -4.78
C VAL A 44 7.31 -13.73 -5.24
N LEU A 45 8.12 -14.77 -5.08
CA LEU A 45 9.51 -14.75 -5.52
C LEU A 45 9.65 -14.59 -7.04
N LYS A 46 8.73 -15.19 -7.81
CA LYS A 46 8.64 -15.04 -9.26
C LYS A 46 8.15 -13.67 -9.68
N TYR A 47 7.09 -13.14 -9.02
CA TYR A 47 6.46 -11.88 -9.39
C TYR A 47 7.22 -10.64 -8.92
N ASN A 48 8.00 -10.74 -7.84
CA ASN A 48 8.87 -9.69 -7.33
C ASN A 48 10.29 -10.23 -7.07
N PRO A 49 11.06 -10.57 -8.10
CA PRO A 49 12.38 -11.18 -7.95
C PRO A 49 13.43 -10.23 -7.36
N VAL A 50 13.22 -8.92 -7.50
CA VAL A 50 14.17 -7.89 -7.04
C VAL A 50 14.09 -7.73 -5.52
N HIS A 51 12.92 -7.38 -5.00
CA HIS A 51 12.76 -7.08 -3.57
C HIS A 51 12.23 -8.27 -2.76
N LYS A 52 11.57 -9.23 -3.42
CA LYS A 52 10.98 -10.42 -2.77
C LYS A 52 10.08 -10.06 -1.59
N LYS A 53 9.31 -8.99 -1.73
CA LYS A 53 8.45 -8.41 -0.68
C LYS A 53 7.00 -8.34 -1.15
N VAL A 54 6.07 -8.31 -0.19
CA VAL A 54 4.67 -7.97 -0.38
C VAL A 54 4.45 -6.48 -0.04
N PRO A 55 3.42 -5.83 -0.63
CA PRO A 55 2.42 -6.38 -1.54
C PRO A 55 2.93 -6.59 -2.97
N VAL A 56 2.30 -7.53 -3.68
CA VAL A 56 2.39 -7.66 -5.12
C VAL A 56 0.97 -7.73 -5.67
N LEU A 57 0.64 -6.83 -6.59
CA LEU A 57 -0.61 -6.88 -7.35
C LEU A 57 -0.38 -7.64 -8.64
N VAL A 58 -1.24 -8.59 -8.97
CA VAL A 58 -1.24 -9.26 -10.28
C VAL A 58 -2.55 -8.94 -10.98
N HIS A 59 -2.47 -8.26 -12.12
CA HIS A 59 -3.60 -7.86 -12.92
C HIS A 59 -3.51 -8.53 -14.30
N ASN A 60 -4.46 -9.41 -14.61
CA ASN A 60 -4.47 -10.20 -15.84
C ASN A 60 -3.11 -10.86 -16.11
N GLY A 61 -2.53 -11.50 -15.09
CA GLY A 61 -1.23 -12.18 -15.15
C GLY A 61 0.00 -11.26 -15.12
N LYS A 62 -0.15 -9.93 -15.11
CA LYS A 62 0.96 -8.97 -15.07
C LYS A 62 1.21 -8.50 -13.63
N PRO A 63 2.41 -8.75 -13.07
CA PRO A 63 2.72 -8.33 -11.71
C PRO A 63 3.15 -6.87 -11.64
N VAL A 64 2.71 -6.20 -10.58
CA VAL A 64 3.16 -4.87 -10.16
C VAL A 64 3.60 -4.94 -8.71
N ALA A 65 4.80 -4.50 -8.40
CA ALA A 65 5.36 -4.47 -7.05
C ALA A 65 5.60 -3.01 -6.60
N GLU A 66 5.92 -2.82 -5.31
CA GLU A 66 6.05 -1.54 -4.61
C GLU A 66 4.71 -0.83 -4.36
N SER A 67 4.34 -0.68 -3.08
CA SER A 67 2.99 -0.25 -2.72
C SER A 67 2.61 1.13 -3.26
N LEU A 68 3.53 2.09 -3.35
CA LEU A 68 3.23 3.40 -3.95
C LEU A 68 3.07 3.30 -5.46
N VAL A 69 3.86 2.45 -6.13
CA VAL A 69 3.72 2.18 -7.57
C VAL A 69 2.39 1.48 -7.85
N ILE A 70 2.01 0.51 -7.02
CA ILE A 70 0.72 -0.18 -7.13
C ILE A 70 -0.45 0.80 -6.96
N LEU A 71 -0.36 1.76 -6.02
CA LEU A 71 -1.40 2.79 -5.86
C LEU A 71 -1.57 3.64 -7.13
N GLU A 72 -0.46 4.10 -7.71
CA GLU A 72 -0.52 4.87 -8.96
C GLU A 72 -1.06 4.03 -10.11
N TYR A 73 -0.63 2.77 -10.23
CA TYR A 73 -1.15 1.85 -11.23
C TYR A 73 -2.67 1.64 -11.10
N ILE A 74 -3.18 1.45 -9.88
CA ILE A 74 -4.62 1.32 -9.59
C ILE A 74 -5.35 2.60 -10.01
N ASP A 75 -4.81 3.77 -9.67
CA ASP A 75 -5.43 5.06 -9.95
C ASP A 75 -5.49 5.37 -11.45
N GLU A 76 -4.44 5.02 -12.18
CA GLU A 76 -4.35 5.21 -13.63
C GLU A 76 -5.20 4.20 -14.42
N THR A 77 -5.31 2.95 -13.93
CA THR A 77 -6.06 1.88 -14.58
C THR A 77 -7.56 2.07 -14.40
N TRP A 78 -8.01 2.32 -13.17
CA TRP A 78 -9.41 2.52 -12.82
C TRP A 78 -9.67 3.98 -12.43
N LYS A 79 -10.05 4.79 -13.40
CA LYS A 79 -10.10 6.27 -13.30
C LYS A 79 -11.21 6.83 -12.41
N HIS A 80 -12.20 6.01 -12.02
CA HIS A 80 -13.23 6.45 -11.08
C HIS A 80 -12.65 6.60 -9.67
N ASN A 81 -13.18 7.55 -8.90
CA ASN A 81 -12.70 7.86 -7.55
C ASN A 81 -11.17 8.04 -7.46
N PRO A 82 -10.58 9.04 -8.15
CA PRO A 82 -9.14 9.21 -8.21
C PRO A 82 -8.56 9.48 -6.81
N PHE A 83 -7.41 8.88 -6.52
CA PHE A 83 -6.66 9.09 -5.27
C PHE A 83 -5.75 10.31 -5.37
N LEU A 84 -5.19 10.54 -6.57
CA LEU A 84 -4.27 11.64 -6.80
C LEU A 84 -5.01 12.84 -7.40
N PRO A 85 -4.63 14.07 -7.02
CA PRO A 85 -5.11 15.28 -7.65
C PRO A 85 -4.81 15.31 -9.15
N THR A 86 -5.61 16.07 -9.91
CA THR A 86 -5.35 16.30 -11.34
C THR A 86 -4.26 17.34 -11.58
N ASP A 87 -4.16 18.33 -10.68
CA ASP A 87 -3.14 19.37 -10.76
C ASP A 87 -1.73 18.76 -10.58
N PRO A 88 -0.77 19.07 -11.48
CA PRO A 88 0.57 18.50 -11.43
C PRO A 88 1.35 18.84 -10.16
N TYR A 89 1.20 20.06 -9.62
CA TYR A 89 1.89 20.48 -8.43
C TYR A 89 1.34 19.77 -7.18
N GLU A 90 0.03 19.71 -7.03
CA GLU A 90 -0.62 18.97 -5.94
C GLU A 90 -0.29 17.48 -6.02
N LYS A 91 -0.25 16.90 -7.23
CA LYS A 91 0.16 15.51 -7.45
C LYS A 91 1.61 15.29 -7.01
N ALA A 92 2.52 16.19 -7.34
CA ALA A 92 3.92 16.13 -6.89
C ALA A 92 4.03 16.20 -5.37
N ASN A 93 3.28 17.09 -4.73
CA ASN A 93 3.21 17.20 -3.27
C ASN A 93 2.65 15.92 -2.63
N ALA A 94 1.60 15.35 -3.18
CA ALA A 94 1.04 14.08 -2.68
C ALA A 94 2.08 12.94 -2.73
N ARG A 95 2.84 12.84 -3.82
CA ARG A 95 3.94 11.86 -3.95
C ARG A 95 5.07 12.11 -2.96
N PHE A 96 5.45 13.38 -2.76
CA PHE A 96 6.45 13.77 -1.78
C PHE A 96 6.04 13.32 -0.37
N TRP A 97 4.82 13.65 0.05
CA TRP A 97 4.34 13.28 1.38
C TRP A 97 4.18 11.77 1.56
N ALA A 98 3.70 11.06 0.54
CA ALA A 98 3.60 9.61 0.58
C ALA A 98 4.97 8.94 0.80
N ARG A 99 5.99 9.41 0.09
CA ARG A 99 7.37 8.93 0.24
C ARG A 99 7.96 9.28 1.60
N PHE A 100 7.79 10.53 2.03
CA PHE A 100 8.25 10.98 3.35
C PHE A 100 7.65 10.13 4.48
N ILE A 101 6.35 9.84 4.42
CA ILE A 101 5.67 9.01 5.40
C ILE A 101 6.25 7.58 5.38
N ASP A 102 6.45 6.99 4.21
CA ASP A 102 7.02 5.63 4.09
C ASP A 102 8.43 5.55 4.71
N GLU A 103 9.26 6.54 4.48
CA GLU A 103 10.60 6.63 5.09
C GLU A 103 10.53 6.73 6.62
N LYS A 104 9.62 7.56 7.16
CA LYS A 104 9.47 7.74 8.60
C LYS A 104 8.82 6.55 9.29
N VAL A 105 7.84 5.91 8.64
CA VAL A 105 7.21 4.70 9.17
C VAL A 105 8.21 3.54 9.22
N ASN A 106 9.05 3.38 8.22
CA ASN A 106 10.12 2.38 8.25
C ASN A 106 11.05 2.60 9.45
N LEU A 107 11.41 3.84 9.74
CA LEU A 107 12.24 4.18 10.91
C LEU A 107 11.52 3.84 12.22
N ILE A 108 10.23 4.19 12.33
CA ILE A 108 9.41 3.90 13.50
C ILE A 108 9.24 2.39 13.69
N LEU A 109 8.94 1.65 12.63
CA LEU A 109 8.82 0.19 12.67
C LEU A 109 10.14 -0.48 13.06
N PHE A 110 11.26 0.05 12.58
CA PHE A 110 12.59 -0.41 12.96
C PHE A 110 12.86 -0.15 14.46
N CYS A 111 12.56 1.05 14.96
CA CYS A 111 12.66 1.38 16.38
C CYS A 111 11.76 0.48 17.23
N PHE A 112 10.50 0.25 16.82
CA PHE A 112 9.59 -0.64 17.53
C PHE A 112 10.04 -2.12 17.49
N SER A 113 10.61 -2.59 16.41
CA SER A 113 11.19 -3.94 16.33
C SER A 113 12.35 -4.10 17.32
N PHE A 114 13.15 -3.06 17.46
CA PHE A 114 14.24 -3.00 18.43
C PHE A 114 13.73 -2.99 19.88
N PHE A 115 12.65 -2.23 20.15
CA PHE A 115 12.00 -2.16 21.47
C PHE A 115 11.13 -3.39 21.78
N LYS A 116 10.59 -4.10 20.79
CA LYS A 116 9.78 -5.31 20.98
C LYS A 116 10.55 -6.44 21.65
N ASN A 117 11.85 -6.49 21.48
CA ASN A 117 12.73 -7.41 22.21
C ASN A 117 12.86 -7.05 23.70
N HIS A 118 12.35 -5.89 24.13
CA HIS A 118 12.39 -5.44 25.51
C HIS A 118 11.01 -5.20 26.16
N LEU A 119 9.91 -5.03 25.41
CA LEU A 119 8.57 -4.74 25.97
C LEU A 119 7.45 -5.23 25.03
N GLY A 120 6.80 -6.30 25.44
CA GLY A 120 5.78 -7.03 24.66
C GLY A 120 4.40 -6.38 24.54
N LEU A 121 4.26 -5.14 24.19
CA LEU A 121 2.94 -4.50 23.93
C LEU A 121 3.13 -3.24 23.06
N VAL A 122 2.69 -3.24 21.84
CA VAL A 122 2.09 -2.15 21.03
C VAL A 122 2.11 -2.49 19.54
N SER A 123 1.29 -3.45 19.08
CA SER A 123 1.23 -3.81 17.65
C SER A 123 -0.04 -3.32 16.93
N LEU A 124 -1.05 -2.81 17.62
CA LEU A 124 -2.41 -2.65 17.04
C LEU A 124 -2.82 -1.22 16.67
N SER A 125 -2.13 -0.18 17.15
CA SER A 125 -2.59 1.20 16.95
C SER A 125 -1.98 1.91 15.73
N ILE A 126 -0.82 1.49 15.25
CA ILE A 126 -0.07 2.21 14.21
C ILE A 126 -0.63 1.98 12.81
N GLY A 127 -1.15 0.79 12.52
CA GLY A 127 -1.78 0.49 11.23
C GLY A 127 -3.02 1.36 10.97
N LYS A 128 -3.84 1.62 12.00
CA LYS A 128 -5.01 2.50 11.88
C LYS A 128 -4.63 3.97 11.70
N LEU A 129 -3.59 4.44 12.39
CA LEU A 129 -3.12 5.83 12.30
C LEU A 129 -2.50 6.11 10.93
N TYR A 130 -1.71 5.18 10.41
CA TYR A 130 -1.08 5.29 9.10
C TYR A 130 -2.10 5.32 7.95
N MET A 131 -3.14 4.47 8.04
CA MET A 131 -4.23 4.43 7.07
C MET A 131 -5.02 5.75 7.02
N HIS A 132 -5.24 6.36 8.18
CA HIS A 132 -5.96 7.63 8.28
C HIS A 132 -5.19 8.79 7.64
N TYR A 133 -3.87 8.84 7.81
CA TYR A 133 -3.03 9.90 7.24
C TYR A 133 -2.83 9.79 5.72
N THR A 134 -2.69 8.60 5.17
CA THR A 134 -2.50 8.43 3.71
C THR A 134 -3.79 8.69 2.92
N VAL A 135 -4.96 8.41 3.49
CA VAL A 135 -6.27 8.72 2.89
C VAL A 135 -6.63 10.20 3.06
N LEU A 136 -6.32 10.80 4.22
CA LEU A 136 -6.63 12.22 4.48
C LEU A 136 -5.69 13.19 3.74
N ALA A 137 -4.44 12.80 3.45
CA ALA A 137 -3.56 13.62 2.62
C ALA A 137 -4.06 13.75 1.16
N GLY A 138 -4.82 12.76 0.68
CA GLY A 138 -5.49 12.81 -0.63
C GLY A 138 -6.86 13.49 -0.64
N SER A 139 -7.44 13.74 0.55
CA SER A 139 -8.83 14.23 0.68
C SER A 139 -8.98 15.71 1.06
N LYS A 140 -7.91 16.49 1.18
CA LYS A 140 -8.05 17.94 1.34
C LYS A 140 -8.42 18.59 0.02
N LYS A 141 -9.72 18.47 -0.34
CA LYS A 141 -10.40 19.45 -1.17
C LYS A 141 -10.32 20.81 -0.46
N GLY A 142 -9.83 21.79 -1.22
CA GLY A 142 -9.94 23.21 -1.08
C GLY A 142 -10.56 23.79 0.20
N TYR A 143 -9.78 24.53 0.91
CA TYR A 143 -10.26 25.76 1.51
C TYR A 143 -9.70 26.88 0.63
N GLY A 144 -10.57 27.34 -0.28
CA GLY A 144 -10.42 28.63 -0.92
C GLY A 144 -10.79 29.72 0.08
N GLU A 145 -10.22 30.86 -0.18
CA GLU A 145 -10.36 32.22 0.36
C GLU A 145 -9.52 32.52 1.58
#